data_385fb825991d7892f868ae26a9ed3b3a
#
_entry.id   385fb825991d7892f868ae26a9ed3b3a
#
_cell.length_a   1.000
_cell.length_b   1.000
_cell.length_c   1.000
_cell.angle_alpha   90.00
_cell.angle_beta   90.00
_cell.angle_gamma   90.00
#
_symmetry.space_group_name_H-M   'P 1'
#
loop_
_entity.id
_entity.type
_entity.pdbx_description
1 polymer ?
#
loop_
_entity_poly.entity_id
_entity_poly.type
_entity_poly.pdbx_seq_one_letter_code
_entity_poly.pdbx_strand_id
1 'polypeptide(L)'
;MVYTGALQRDYERLNMMTLQEFLEKQFDENLMLAVLSGQRSKEKEAPSKVRIRQIELKGSVCYQASSTVGTKVLHSNYSREEVIAYVEQSLQEGGFSQLQVQGRCKDGSVLVSKKGKVTVKVKEHQAKEPVQILAHNRVKQYILKEGNPVPFLVDLGVMNKEGKIHRPAYDKFKQINRFLEFIEDILPALSREREVTILDFGCGKSYLTFAMYYYLKELKKYDVHIIGLDLKEDVIRKCNGLAEKYGYEKLHFLCGDIAEYEGVQKVDMVVTLHACDKATDYALAKAVEW
;
A
#
# COMPACT_ATOMS: atom_id res chain seq x y z
N MET A 1 21.99 60.83 -8.64
CA MET A 1 22.13 59.59 -7.88
C MET A 1 21.00 58.62 -8.28
N VAL A 2 21.02 58.07 -9.54
CA VAL A 2 19.96 57.20 -10.09
C VAL A 2 20.57 56.00 -10.88
N TYR A 3 21.76 55.56 -10.51
CA TYR A 3 22.43 54.44 -11.24
C TYR A 3 22.49 53.11 -10.51
N THR A 4 21.95 52.99 -9.31
CA THR A 4 22.07 51.74 -8.51
C THR A 4 20.98 50.71 -8.79
N GLY A 5 19.81 51.12 -9.30
CA GLY A 5 18.67 50.17 -9.51
C GLY A 5 18.71 49.38 -10.81
N ALA A 6 19.48 49.83 -11.82
CA ALA A 6 19.62 49.11 -13.07
C ALA A 6 20.70 47.99 -12.95
N LEU A 7 21.84 48.34 -12.35
CA LEU A 7 22.94 47.39 -12.12
C LEU A 7 22.53 46.25 -11.14
N GLN A 8 21.69 46.55 -10.16
CA GLN A 8 21.17 45.54 -9.22
C GLN A 8 20.18 44.59 -9.90
N ARG A 9 19.34 45.10 -10.82
CA ARG A 9 18.43 44.28 -11.63
C ARG A 9 19.17 43.42 -12.67
N ASP A 10 20.26 43.91 -13.22
CA ASP A 10 21.10 43.14 -14.15
C ASP A 10 21.96 42.12 -13.41
N TYR A 11 22.42 42.39 -12.19
CA TYR A 11 23.12 41.44 -11.33
C TYR A 11 22.19 40.32 -10.84
N GLU A 12 20.93 40.64 -10.52
CA GLU A 12 19.90 39.66 -10.17
C GLU A 12 19.47 38.81 -11.40
N ARG A 13 19.49 39.37 -12.62
CA ARG A 13 19.26 38.64 -13.86
C ARG A 13 20.40 37.71 -14.21
N LEU A 14 21.64 38.06 -13.96
CA LEU A 14 22.84 37.24 -14.22
C LEU A 14 22.99 36.08 -13.22
N ASN A 15 22.28 36.11 -12.09
CA ASN A 15 22.31 35.08 -11.07
C ASN A 15 21.04 34.21 -11.04
N MET A 16 20.12 34.33 -12.00
CA MET A 16 18.93 33.48 -12.06
C MET A 16 19.29 32.16 -12.74
N MET A 17 19.34 31.09 -11.97
CA MET A 17 19.47 29.72 -12.45
C MET A 17 18.47 29.44 -13.56
N THR A 18 18.94 28.97 -14.71
CA THR A 18 18.07 28.57 -15.82
C THR A 18 17.28 27.31 -15.49
N LEU A 19 16.19 27.05 -16.22
CA LEU A 19 15.44 25.82 -16.06
C LEU A 19 16.33 24.57 -16.26
N GLN A 20 17.16 24.59 -17.29
CA GLN A 20 18.06 23.49 -17.59
C GLN A 20 19.07 23.26 -16.47
N GLU A 21 19.77 24.29 -16.02
CA GLU A 21 20.71 24.18 -14.88
C GLU A 21 20.03 23.68 -13.61
N PHE A 22 18.78 24.10 -13.37
CA PHE A 22 18.00 23.59 -12.26
C PHE A 22 17.72 22.09 -12.38
N LEU A 23 17.24 21.66 -13.54
CA LEU A 23 16.92 20.25 -13.76
C LEU A 23 18.19 19.36 -13.67
N GLU A 24 19.30 19.79 -14.25
CA GLU A 24 20.58 19.08 -14.16
C GLU A 24 21.07 18.94 -12.71
N LYS A 25 20.86 19.97 -11.86
CA LYS A 25 21.25 19.95 -10.45
C LYS A 25 20.28 19.18 -9.55
N GLN A 26 19.01 19.02 -9.93
CA GLN A 26 17.99 18.39 -9.11
C GLN A 26 17.76 16.91 -9.47
N PHE A 27 17.99 16.53 -10.73
CA PHE A 27 17.86 15.13 -11.19
C PHE A 27 19.20 14.39 -11.02
N ASP A 28 19.69 14.37 -9.79
CA ASP A 28 20.89 13.65 -9.38
C ASP A 28 20.52 12.42 -8.53
N GLU A 29 21.53 11.75 -7.96
CA GLU A 29 21.39 10.60 -7.07
C GLU A 29 20.61 10.89 -5.77
N ASN A 30 20.45 12.16 -5.42
CA ASN A 30 19.74 12.62 -4.22
C ASN A 30 18.26 12.91 -4.49
N LEU A 31 17.77 12.72 -5.70
CA LEU A 31 16.36 12.91 -6.03
C LEU A 31 15.50 11.88 -5.28
N MET A 32 14.57 12.35 -4.47
CA MET A 32 13.59 11.52 -3.77
C MET A 32 12.27 11.43 -4.56
N LEU A 33 11.78 12.57 -5.02
CA LEU A 33 10.53 12.67 -5.76
C LEU A 33 10.49 13.97 -6.57
N ALA A 34 10.06 13.89 -7.84
CA ALA A 34 9.65 15.05 -8.59
C ALA A 34 8.19 14.92 -9.02
N VAL A 35 7.44 16.03 -9.01
CA VAL A 35 6.01 16.06 -9.31
C VAL A 35 5.70 17.19 -10.27
N LEU A 36 5.26 16.86 -11.49
CA LEU A 36 4.64 17.79 -12.43
C LEU A 36 3.14 17.90 -12.11
N SER A 37 2.64 19.12 -12.02
CA SER A 37 1.24 19.43 -11.70
C SER A 37 0.81 20.76 -12.33
N GLY A 38 -0.46 21.12 -12.13
CA GLY A 38 -1.02 22.31 -12.76
C GLY A 38 -1.17 22.10 -14.27
N GLN A 39 -1.88 21.00 -14.64
CA GLN A 39 -2.20 20.68 -16.04
C GLN A 39 -2.80 21.85 -16.77
N ARG A 40 -2.31 22.13 -17.96
CA ARG A 40 -2.78 23.20 -18.87
C ARG A 40 -3.53 22.66 -20.09
N SER A 41 -3.17 21.44 -20.52
CA SER A 41 -3.89 20.79 -21.62
C SER A 41 -5.31 20.45 -21.21
N LYS A 42 -6.27 20.70 -22.11
CA LYS A 42 -7.69 20.33 -21.95
C LYS A 42 -8.01 18.98 -22.60
N GLU A 43 -7.02 18.33 -23.20
CA GLU A 43 -7.20 17.03 -23.83
C GLU A 43 -7.52 15.95 -22.79
N LYS A 44 -8.52 15.11 -23.07
CA LYS A 44 -8.96 14.05 -22.15
C LYS A 44 -7.86 13.01 -21.87
N GLU A 45 -6.93 12.84 -22.80
CA GLU A 45 -5.82 11.88 -22.67
C GLU A 45 -4.54 12.50 -22.10
N ALA A 46 -4.54 13.81 -21.86
CA ALA A 46 -3.39 14.46 -21.25
C ALA A 46 -3.29 14.12 -19.76
N PRO A 47 -2.08 13.85 -19.25
CA PRO A 47 -1.91 13.51 -17.83
C PRO A 47 -2.23 14.70 -16.93
N SER A 48 -3.02 14.46 -15.89
CA SER A 48 -3.35 15.47 -14.87
C SER A 48 -2.20 15.71 -13.89
N LYS A 49 -1.33 14.71 -13.71
CA LYS A 49 -0.19 14.72 -12.80
C LYS A 49 0.85 13.70 -13.25
N VAL A 50 2.13 14.02 -13.10
CA VAL A 50 3.22 13.07 -13.28
C VAL A 50 4.09 13.04 -12.02
N ARG A 51 4.36 11.83 -11.51
CA ARG A 51 5.29 11.59 -10.41
C ARG A 51 6.53 10.88 -10.94
N ILE A 52 7.70 11.40 -10.61
CA ILE A 52 8.99 10.87 -11.07
C ILE A 52 9.81 10.48 -9.86
N ARG A 53 10.32 9.27 -9.86
CA ARG A 53 11.21 8.76 -8.80
C ARG A 53 12.31 7.91 -9.39
N GLN A 54 13.41 7.76 -8.67
CA GLN A 54 14.43 6.79 -9.02
C GLN A 54 13.95 5.38 -8.70
N ILE A 55 14.27 4.45 -9.58
CA ILE A 55 14.08 3.01 -9.41
C ILE A 55 15.32 2.28 -9.89
N GLU A 56 15.54 1.08 -9.37
CA GLU A 56 16.53 0.16 -9.90
C GLU A 56 15.86 -0.82 -10.85
N LEU A 57 16.33 -0.86 -12.10
CA LEU A 57 15.84 -1.78 -13.13
C LEU A 57 17.02 -2.53 -13.72
N LYS A 58 17.05 -3.86 -13.59
CA LYS A 58 18.12 -4.73 -14.10
C LYS A 58 19.53 -4.31 -13.64
N GLY A 59 19.66 -3.86 -12.40
CA GLY A 59 20.94 -3.43 -11.82
C GLY A 59 21.39 -2.02 -12.21
N SER A 60 20.57 -1.25 -12.93
CA SER A 60 20.83 0.14 -13.28
C SER A 60 19.79 1.08 -12.70
N VAL A 61 20.23 2.25 -12.25
CA VAL A 61 19.31 3.30 -11.76
C VAL A 61 18.68 4.01 -12.95
N CYS A 62 17.37 4.10 -12.97
CA CYS A 62 16.61 4.88 -13.94
C CYS A 62 15.50 5.70 -13.26
N TYR A 63 14.84 6.57 -14.02
CA TYR A 63 13.77 7.44 -13.53
C TYR A 63 12.44 6.96 -14.05
N GLN A 64 11.56 6.53 -13.14
CA GLN A 64 10.19 6.13 -13.49
C GLN A 64 9.24 7.31 -13.36
N ALA A 65 8.62 7.69 -14.48
CA ALA A 65 7.51 8.62 -14.53
C ALA A 65 6.17 7.85 -14.45
N SER A 66 5.35 8.21 -13.48
CA SER A 66 4.01 7.68 -13.28
C SER A 66 3.00 8.77 -13.63
N SER A 67 2.40 8.68 -14.81
CA SER A 67 1.47 9.64 -15.38
C SER A 67 0.02 9.24 -15.08
N THR A 68 -0.74 10.12 -14.43
CA THR A 68 -2.17 9.92 -14.13
C THR A 68 -3.02 10.46 -15.26
N VAL A 69 -3.72 9.58 -15.99
CA VAL A 69 -4.62 9.90 -17.10
C VAL A 69 -6.02 9.38 -16.77
N GLY A 70 -6.94 10.26 -16.42
CA GLY A 70 -8.25 9.88 -15.91
C GLY A 70 -8.12 9.00 -14.65
N THR A 71 -8.61 7.76 -14.72
CA THR A 71 -8.51 6.75 -13.64
C THR A 71 -7.31 5.82 -13.79
N LYS A 72 -6.51 5.95 -14.85
CA LYS A 72 -5.37 5.08 -15.15
C LYS A 72 -4.06 5.74 -14.74
N VAL A 73 -3.07 4.91 -14.36
CA VAL A 73 -1.69 5.32 -14.14
C VAL A 73 -0.81 4.59 -15.15
N LEU A 74 -0.13 5.37 -15.99
CA LEU A 74 0.81 4.87 -16.98
C LEU A 74 2.24 5.04 -16.45
N HIS A 75 3.11 4.07 -16.69
CA HIS A 75 4.50 4.12 -16.27
C HIS A 75 5.43 4.14 -17.48
N SER A 76 6.41 5.04 -17.44
CA SER A 76 7.50 5.12 -18.43
C SER A 76 8.82 5.22 -17.66
N ASN A 77 9.86 4.56 -18.16
CA ASN A 77 11.19 4.58 -17.56
C ASN A 77 12.15 5.34 -18.48
N TYR A 78 12.98 6.18 -17.91
CA TYR A 78 13.88 7.10 -18.61
C TYR A 78 15.29 7.00 -18.03
N SER A 79 16.30 7.25 -18.87
CA SER A 79 17.64 7.64 -18.41
C SER A 79 17.57 9.01 -17.71
N ARG A 80 18.69 9.45 -17.14
CA ARG A 80 18.79 10.79 -16.54
C ARG A 80 18.56 11.89 -17.57
N GLU A 81 19.20 11.78 -18.74
CA GLU A 81 19.11 12.74 -19.83
C GLU A 81 17.69 12.80 -20.40
N GLU A 82 17.09 11.64 -20.64
CA GLU A 82 15.72 11.53 -21.16
C GLU A 82 14.68 12.12 -20.21
N VAL A 83 14.79 11.90 -18.89
CA VAL A 83 13.83 12.44 -17.92
C VAL A 83 13.95 13.95 -17.78
N ILE A 84 15.17 14.51 -17.87
CA ILE A 84 15.39 15.96 -17.87
C ILE A 84 14.73 16.58 -19.10
N ALA A 85 14.98 16.03 -20.30
CA ALA A 85 14.34 16.47 -21.53
C ALA A 85 12.82 16.37 -21.48
N TYR A 86 12.28 15.26 -20.96
CA TYR A 86 10.85 15.05 -20.78
C TYR A 86 10.21 16.11 -19.89
N VAL A 87 10.85 16.42 -18.75
CA VAL A 87 10.34 17.41 -17.78
C VAL A 87 10.42 18.82 -18.37
N GLU A 88 11.53 19.17 -19.05
CA GLU A 88 11.71 20.45 -19.70
C GLU A 88 10.64 20.67 -20.78
N GLN A 89 10.45 19.73 -21.67
CA GLN A 89 9.42 19.75 -22.70
C GLN A 89 8.01 19.89 -22.09
N SER A 90 7.71 19.11 -21.05
CA SER A 90 6.41 19.15 -20.35
C SER A 90 6.08 20.52 -19.76
N LEU A 91 7.09 21.29 -19.34
CA LEU A 91 6.92 22.64 -18.80
C LEU A 91 6.87 23.71 -19.89
N GLN A 92 7.69 23.60 -20.94
CA GLN A 92 7.81 24.60 -22.00
C GLN A 92 6.66 24.52 -23.01
N GLU A 93 6.27 23.31 -23.43
CA GLU A 93 5.19 23.11 -24.40
C GLU A 93 3.77 23.19 -23.81
N GLY A 94 3.65 23.64 -22.55
CA GLY A 94 2.37 23.94 -21.94
C GLY A 94 1.59 22.75 -21.38
N GLY A 95 2.22 21.59 -21.20
CA GLY A 95 1.59 20.45 -20.52
C GLY A 95 1.30 20.73 -19.04
N PHE A 96 2.30 21.29 -18.33
CA PHE A 96 2.20 21.60 -16.91
C PHE A 96 2.71 23.01 -16.60
N SER A 97 2.22 23.57 -15.46
CA SER A 97 2.65 24.88 -14.99
C SER A 97 3.52 24.83 -13.74
N GLN A 98 3.67 23.66 -13.14
CA GLN A 98 4.41 23.49 -11.88
C GLN A 98 5.25 22.22 -11.89
N LEU A 99 6.47 22.35 -11.36
CA LEU A 99 7.29 21.22 -10.95
C LEU A 99 7.70 21.44 -9.49
N GLN A 100 7.53 20.39 -8.68
CA GLN A 100 8.08 20.32 -7.32
C GLN A 100 9.08 19.18 -7.27
N VAL A 101 10.25 19.46 -6.72
CA VAL A 101 11.32 18.47 -6.54
C VAL A 101 11.67 18.37 -5.07
N GLN A 102 11.71 17.17 -4.56
CA GLN A 102 12.17 16.85 -3.21
C GLN A 102 13.47 16.06 -3.32
N GLY A 103 14.53 16.57 -2.74
CA GLY A 103 15.82 15.91 -2.65
C GLY A 103 16.22 15.64 -1.21
N ARG A 104 17.34 14.96 -1.02
CA ARG A 104 17.87 14.63 0.32
C ARG A 104 18.32 15.87 1.10
N CYS A 105 18.96 16.84 0.43
CA CYS A 105 19.53 18.02 1.06
C CYS A 105 18.91 19.33 0.54
N LYS A 106 18.16 19.28 -0.55
CA LYS A 106 17.59 20.46 -1.21
C LYS A 106 16.25 20.11 -1.84
N ASP A 107 15.28 20.98 -1.66
CA ASP A 107 14.00 20.93 -2.35
C ASP A 107 13.97 22.04 -3.40
N GLY A 108 13.28 21.81 -4.51
CA GLY A 108 13.19 22.77 -5.60
C GLY A 108 11.76 22.94 -6.11
N SER A 109 11.48 24.08 -6.69
CA SER A 109 10.20 24.31 -7.38
C SER A 109 10.39 25.18 -8.62
N VAL A 110 9.63 24.85 -9.65
CA VAL A 110 9.51 25.63 -10.88
C VAL A 110 8.06 26.02 -11.07
N LEU A 111 7.82 27.29 -11.35
CA LEU A 111 6.51 27.82 -11.73
C LEU A 111 6.61 28.45 -13.12
N VAL A 112 5.72 28.07 -14.01
CA VAL A 112 5.61 28.65 -15.35
C VAL A 112 4.31 29.46 -15.43
N SER A 113 4.42 30.76 -15.58
CA SER A 113 3.27 31.67 -15.67
C SER A 113 2.48 31.43 -17.00
N LYS A 114 1.25 31.97 -17.08
CA LYS A 114 0.46 31.95 -18.32
C LYS A 114 1.16 32.62 -19.50
N LYS A 115 2.08 33.57 -19.24
CA LYS A 115 2.89 34.27 -20.25
C LYS A 115 4.21 33.55 -20.56
N GLY A 116 4.43 32.32 -20.08
CA GLY A 116 5.65 31.56 -20.32
C GLY A 116 6.85 31.93 -19.42
N LYS A 117 6.71 32.89 -18.48
CA LYS A 117 7.82 33.23 -17.59
C LYS A 117 8.07 32.08 -16.62
N VAL A 118 9.29 31.55 -16.62
CA VAL A 118 9.75 30.50 -15.70
C VAL A 118 10.33 31.16 -14.43
N THR A 119 9.97 30.66 -13.28
CA THR A 119 10.52 31.05 -11.99
C THR A 119 10.99 29.82 -11.24
N VAL A 120 12.26 29.80 -10.86
CA VAL A 120 12.92 28.70 -10.16
C VAL A 120 13.19 29.11 -8.72
N LYS A 121 12.95 28.20 -7.77
CA LYS A 121 13.32 28.37 -6.37
C LYS A 121 13.96 27.08 -5.85
N VAL A 122 15.03 27.23 -5.06
CA VAL A 122 15.71 26.13 -4.38
C VAL A 122 15.77 26.48 -2.89
N LYS A 123 15.52 25.49 -2.04
CA LYS A 123 15.62 25.59 -0.59
C LYS A 123 16.49 24.44 -0.08
N GLU A 124 17.59 24.78 0.56
CA GLU A 124 18.43 23.80 1.25
C GLU A 124 17.89 23.47 2.63
N HIS A 125 18.13 22.25 3.08
CA HIS A 125 17.74 21.79 4.41
C HIS A 125 18.72 20.69 4.88
N GLN A 126 18.61 20.31 6.14
CA GLN A 126 19.39 19.18 6.68
C GLN A 126 19.08 17.89 5.92
N ALA A 127 20.08 17.06 5.76
CA ALA A 127 19.96 15.81 5.00
C ALA A 127 18.84 14.92 5.58
N LYS A 128 17.86 14.60 4.75
CA LYS A 128 16.83 13.59 5.05
C LYS A 128 17.44 12.20 4.94
N GLU A 129 16.89 11.24 5.68
CA GLU A 129 17.27 9.86 5.51
C GLU A 129 17.16 9.40 4.05
N PRO A 130 18.10 8.56 3.56
CA PRO A 130 18.03 8.08 2.19
C PRO A 130 16.73 7.30 1.99
N VAL A 131 15.93 7.71 1.01
CA VAL A 131 14.87 6.84 0.51
C VAL A 131 15.58 5.65 -0.11
N GLN A 132 15.33 4.46 0.39
CA GLN A 132 15.79 3.25 -0.28
C GLN A 132 15.28 3.32 -1.72
N ILE A 133 16.21 3.29 -2.69
CA ILE A 133 15.85 3.12 -4.10
C ILE A 133 15.11 1.79 -4.15
N LEU A 134 13.79 1.87 -4.29
CA LEU A 134 12.98 0.68 -4.29
C LEU A 134 13.32 -0.09 -5.55
N ALA A 135 13.90 -1.26 -5.41
CA ALA A 135 13.97 -2.23 -6.50
C ALA A 135 12.59 -2.26 -7.18
N HIS A 136 12.55 -2.24 -8.51
CA HIS A 136 11.30 -2.17 -9.31
C HIS A 136 10.34 -3.31 -8.95
N ASN A 137 10.88 -4.44 -8.52
CA ASN A 137 10.16 -5.54 -7.90
C ASN A 137 10.27 -5.42 -6.38
N ARG A 138 9.41 -4.62 -5.78
CA ARG A 138 9.14 -4.78 -4.35
C ARG A 138 8.58 -6.19 -4.16
N VAL A 139 9.44 -7.12 -3.78
CA VAL A 139 8.98 -8.44 -3.34
C VAL A 139 8.10 -8.19 -2.12
N LYS A 140 6.79 -8.34 -2.30
CA LYS A 140 5.85 -8.17 -1.20
C LYS A 140 6.21 -9.18 -0.12
N GLN A 141 6.57 -8.71 1.07
CA GLN A 141 6.82 -9.58 2.20
C GLN A 141 5.47 -10.08 2.71
N TYR A 142 5.14 -11.30 2.36
CA TYR A 142 3.93 -11.96 2.85
C TYR A 142 4.18 -12.54 4.26
N ILE A 143 3.18 -12.49 5.12
CA ILE A 143 3.20 -13.15 6.44
C ILE A 143 3.30 -14.67 6.27
N LEU A 144 2.41 -15.24 5.47
CA LEU A 144 2.53 -16.61 5.01
C LEU A 144 3.33 -16.62 3.71
N LYS A 145 4.48 -17.28 3.70
CA LYS A 145 5.43 -17.24 2.57
C LYS A 145 5.25 -18.46 1.67
N GLU A 146 5.40 -18.26 0.37
CA GLU A 146 5.59 -19.36 -0.58
C GLU A 146 6.89 -20.09 -0.25
N GLY A 147 6.89 -21.41 -0.44
CA GLY A 147 8.00 -22.28 -0.06
C GLY A 147 7.89 -22.88 1.35
N ASN A 148 7.04 -22.34 2.22
CA ASN A 148 6.75 -22.90 3.53
C ASN A 148 5.35 -23.52 3.53
N PRO A 149 5.21 -24.86 3.54
CA PRO A 149 3.91 -25.51 3.50
C PRO A 149 3.11 -25.21 4.77
N VAL A 150 1.89 -24.73 4.57
CA VAL A 150 0.93 -24.45 5.65
C VAL A 150 -0.22 -25.46 5.51
N PRO A 151 -0.43 -26.36 6.50
CA PRO A 151 -1.34 -27.50 6.34
C PRO A 151 -2.74 -27.14 5.88
N PHE A 152 -3.37 -26.12 6.47
CA PHE A 152 -4.71 -25.73 6.08
C PHE A 152 -4.77 -25.14 4.66
N LEU A 153 -3.72 -24.45 4.18
CA LEU A 153 -3.66 -23.96 2.79
C LEU A 153 -3.55 -25.09 1.77
N VAL A 154 -2.88 -26.17 2.16
CA VAL A 154 -2.77 -27.38 1.32
C VAL A 154 -4.13 -28.05 1.18
N ASP A 155 -4.82 -28.34 2.28
CA ASP A 155 -6.12 -29.01 2.25
C ASP A 155 -7.24 -28.14 1.64
N LEU A 156 -7.13 -26.83 1.74
CA LEU A 156 -8.05 -25.89 1.10
C LEU A 156 -7.72 -25.63 -0.38
N GLY A 157 -6.68 -26.30 -0.93
CA GLY A 157 -6.31 -26.22 -2.34
C GLY A 157 -5.69 -24.88 -2.76
N VAL A 158 -5.13 -24.13 -1.81
CA VAL A 158 -4.43 -22.85 -2.09
C VAL A 158 -2.95 -23.12 -2.38
N MET A 159 -2.37 -24.11 -1.71
CA MET A 159 -0.95 -24.44 -1.74
C MET A 159 -0.75 -25.94 -1.97
N ASN A 160 0.35 -26.36 -2.55
CA ASN A 160 0.73 -27.76 -2.61
C ASN A 160 1.60 -28.15 -1.39
N LYS A 161 1.93 -29.45 -1.28
CA LYS A 161 2.72 -30.00 -0.16
C LYS A 161 4.16 -29.45 -0.09
N GLU A 162 4.68 -28.96 -1.20
CA GLU A 162 6.01 -28.31 -1.30
C GLU A 162 5.95 -26.80 -0.99
N GLY A 163 4.79 -26.27 -0.60
CA GLY A 163 4.62 -24.86 -0.27
C GLY A 163 4.44 -23.94 -1.48
N LYS A 164 4.24 -24.48 -2.70
CA LYS A 164 4.01 -23.68 -3.90
C LYS A 164 2.52 -23.34 -4.04
N ILE A 165 2.25 -22.08 -4.37
CA ILE A 165 0.87 -21.59 -4.53
C ILE A 165 0.30 -22.04 -5.88
N HIS A 166 -0.90 -22.57 -5.89
CA HIS A 166 -1.63 -22.88 -7.10
C HIS A 166 -2.02 -21.60 -7.85
N ARG A 167 -1.68 -21.50 -9.15
CA ARG A 167 -1.95 -20.29 -9.96
C ARG A 167 -3.40 -19.76 -9.82
N PRO A 168 -4.45 -20.60 -9.92
CA PRO A 168 -5.83 -20.12 -9.76
C PRO A 168 -6.15 -19.62 -8.35
N ALA A 169 -5.42 -20.05 -7.34
CA ALA A 169 -5.61 -19.67 -5.94
C ALA A 169 -4.72 -18.51 -5.49
N TYR A 170 -3.91 -17.93 -6.39
CA TYR A 170 -2.95 -16.88 -6.02
C TYR A 170 -3.63 -15.61 -5.49
N ASP A 171 -4.79 -15.25 -6.03
CA ASP A 171 -5.55 -14.10 -5.51
C ASP A 171 -6.12 -14.39 -4.11
N LYS A 172 -6.55 -15.63 -3.86
CA LYS A 172 -6.97 -16.07 -2.53
C LYS A 172 -5.81 -16.02 -1.53
N PHE A 173 -4.62 -16.48 -1.93
CA PHE A 173 -3.41 -16.36 -1.11
C PHE A 173 -3.07 -14.90 -0.76
N LYS A 174 -3.14 -13.99 -1.74
CA LYS A 174 -2.95 -12.55 -1.50
C LYS A 174 -4.00 -11.97 -0.54
N GLN A 175 -5.27 -12.36 -0.70
CA GLN A 175 -6.36 -11.95 0.18
C GLN A 175 -6.12 -12.39 1.63
N ILE A 176 -5.70 -13.65 1.83
CA ILE A 176 -5.37 -14.19 3.16
C ILE A 176 -4.23 -13.37 3.79
N ASN A 177 -3.13 -13.16 3.07
CA ASN A 177 -2.01 -12.37 3.59
C ASN A 177 -2.42 -10.93 3.90
N ARG A 178 -3.25 -10.29 3.06
CA ARG A 178 -3.75 -8.95 3.33
C ARG A 178 -4.62 -8.89 4.59
N PHE A 179 -5.44 -9.90 4.81
CA PHE A 179 -6.21 -10.02 6.04
C PHE A 179 -5.30 -10.16 7.27
N LEU A 180 -4.24 -10.97 7.18
CA LEU A 180 -3.28 -11.12 8.28
C LEU A 180 -2.50 -9.83 8.57
N GLU A 181 -2.23 -8.98 7.56
CA GLU A 181 -1.66 -7.64 7.77
C GLU A 181 -2.58 -6.79 8.67
N PHE A 182 -3.90 -6.82 8.47
CA PHE A 182 -4.86 -6.13 9.36
C PHE A 182 -4.87 -6.73 10.78
N ILE A 183 -4.79 -8.06 10.90
CA ILE A 183 -4.69 -8.71 12.21
C ILE A 183 -3.38 -8.27 12.92
N GLU A 184 -2.28 -8.16 12.18
CA GLU A 184 -0.99 -7.69 12.74
C GLU A 184 -1.09 -6.27 13.28
N ASP A 185 -1.79 -5.37 12.59
CA ASP A 185 -1.97 -3.98 13.03
C ASP A 185 -2.72 -3.86 14.37
N ILE A 186 -3.61 -4.80 14.68
CA ILE A 186 -4.41 -4.79 15.93
C ILE A 186 -3.81 -5.63 17.06
N LEU A 187 -2.73 -6.38 16.82
CA LEU A 187 -2.09 -7.18 17.89
C LEU A 187 -1.76 -6.40 19.15
N PRO A 188 -1.31 -5.12 19.10
CA PRO A 188 -1.03 -4.34 20.31
C PRO A 188 -2.25 -4.13 21.22
N ALA A 189 -3.47 -4.25 20.70
CA ALA A 189 -4.72 -4.12 21.45
C ALA A 189 -5.17 -5.44 22.09
N LEU A 190 -4.61 -6.58 21.69
CA LEU A 190 -4.95 -7.90 22.20
C LEU A 190 -4.10 -8.26 23.43
N SER A 191 -4.73 -8.83 24.46
CA SER A 191 -4.04 -9.27 25.67
C SER A 191 -3.09 -10.43 25.40
N ARG A 192 -1.92 -10.41 26.05
CA ARG A 192 -0.99 -11.55 26.09
C ARG A 192 -1.03 -12.31 27.41
N GLU A 193 -1.74 -11.79 28.40
CA GLU A 193 -1.76 -12.32 29.77
C GLU A 193 -2.95 -13.26 30.02
N ARG A 194 -3.90 -13.27 29.11
CA ARG A 194 -5.10 -14.12 29.18
C ARG A 194 -5.53 -14.60 27.81
N GLU A 195 -6.41 -15.59 27.81
CA GLU A 195 -7.06 -16.04 26.58
C GLU A 195 -7.82 -14.88 25.89
N VAL A 196 -7.67 -14.80 24.58
CA VAL A 196 -8.35 -13.85 23.70
C VAL A 196 -9.46 -14.58 22.97
N THR A 197 -10.70 -14.14 23.15
CA THR A 197 -11.88 -14.70 22.49
C THR A 197 -12.22 -13.90 21.23
N ILE A 198 -12.31 -14.59 20.09
CA ILE A 198 -12.57 -13.98 18.77
C ILE A 198 -13.78 -14.65 18.13
N LEU A 199 -14.70 -13.85 17.61
CA LEU A 199 -15.84 -14.32 16.81
C LEU A 199 -15.67 -13.93 15.35
N ASP A 200 -15.87 -14.89 14.44
CA ASP A 200 -15.89 -14.68 13.00
C ASP A 200 -17.27 -15.01 12.43
N PHE A 201 -18.02 -13.98 12.11
CA PHE A 201 -19.39 -14.10 11.61
C PHE A 201 -19.46 -14.22 10.10
N GLY A 202 -20.22 -15.21 9.61
CA GLY A 202 -20.30 -15.50 8.18
C GLY A 202 -18.98 -16.08 7.66
N CYS A 203 -18.35 -16.96 8.47
CA CYS A 203 -17.02 -17.48 8.18
C CYS A 203 -16.92 -18.30 6.87
N GLY A 204 -18.04 -18.79 6.33
CA GLY A 204 -18.11 -19.52 5.07
C GLY A 204 -17.14 -20.71 5.03
N LYS A 205 -16.32 -20.80 3.96
CA LYS A 205 -15.26 -21.83 3.85
C LYS A 205 -14.09 -21.63 4.81
N SER A 206 -14.14 -20.60 5.65
CA SER A 206 -13.24 -20.34 6.79
C SER A 206 -11.75 -20.20 6.45
N TYR A 207 -11.38 -19.83 5.22
CA TYR A 207 -9.97 -19.60 4.86
C TYR A 207 -9.31 -18.58 5.78
N LEU A 208 -10.04 -17.51 6.11
CA LEU A 208 -9.55 -16.41 6.92
C LEU A 208 -9.53 -16.79 8.41
N THR A 209 -10.54 -17.54 8.88
CA THR A 209 -10.62 -18.03 10.25
C THR A 209 -9.46 -18.99 10.57
N PHE A 210 -9.17 -19.94 9.67
CA PHE A 210 -8.00 -20.82 9.77
C PHE A 210 -6.68 -20.04 9.75
N ALA A 211 -6.57 -19.07 8.84
CA ALA A 211 -5.39 -18.23 8.73
C ALA A 211 -5.16 -17.40 10.01
N MET A 212 -6.22 -16.84 10.58
CA MET A 212 -6.18 -16.07 11.83
C MET A 212 -5.75 -16.95 13.00
N TYR A 213 -6.35 -18.13 13.16
CA TYR A 213 -5.95 -19.07 14.21
C TYR A 213 -4.48 -19.48 14.08
N TYR A 214 -4.05 -19.92 12.90
CA TYR A 214 -2.66 -20.28 12.64
C TYR A 214 -1.71 -19.12 12.94
N TYR A 215 -2.04 -17.92 12.50
CA TYR A 215 -1.22 -16.74 12.74
C TYR A 215 -1.10 -16.39 14.22
N LEU A 216 -2.22 -16.29 14.91
CA LEU A 216 -2.25 -15.90 16.32
C LEU A 216 -1.67 -17.01 17.21
N LYS A 217 -2.12 -18.25 17.05
CA LYS A 217 -1.70 -19.37 17.90
C LYS A 217 -0.31 -19.88 17.53
N GLU A 218 -0.08 -20.22 16.24
CA GLU A 218 1.14 -20.89 15.84
C GLU A 218 2.32 -19.93 15.60
N LEU A 219 2.08 -18.78 14.99
CA LEU A 219 3.16 -17.86 14.67
C LEU A 219 3.42 -16.84 15.77
N LYS A 220 2.37 -16.25 16.34
CA LYS A 220 2.49 -15.19 17.36
C LYS A 220 2.38 -15.68 18.80
N LYS A 221 2.01 -16.94 19.02
CA LYS A 221 1.91 -17.61 20.34
C LYS A 221 0.96 -16.93 21.31
N TYR A 222 -0.14 -16.38 20.80
CA TYR A 222 -1.24 -15.94 21.66
C TYR A 222 -2.04 -17.14 22.17
N ASP A 223 -2.61 -17.02 23.36
CA ASP A 223 -3.66 -17.92 23.80
C ASP A 223 -4.98 -17.42 23.26
N VAL A 224 -5.54 -18.13 22.25
CA VAL A 224 -6.73 -17.70 21.53
C VAL A 224 -7.78 -18.79 21.50
N HIS A 225 -9.04 -18.38 21.64
CA HIS A 225 -10.23 -19.15 21.36
C HIS A 225 -11.01 -18.48 20.24
N ILE A 226 -11.14 -19.15 19.11
CA ILE A 226 -11.80 -18.60 17.92
C ILE A 226 -13.05 -19.41 17.62
N ILE A 227 -14.17 -18.70 17.43
CA ILE A 227 -15.47 -19.29 17.10
C ILE A 227 -15.91 -18.70 15.77
N GLY A 228 -16.01 -19.55 14.74
CA GLY A 228 -16.60 -19.20 13.44
C GLY A 228 -18.09 -19.56 13.41
N LEU A 229 -18.94 -18.64 12.97
CA LEU A 229 -20.37 -18.90 12.77
C LEU A 229 -20.75 -18.79 11.30
N ASP A 230 -21.56 -19.75 10.85
CA ASP A 230 -22.19 -19.72 9.52
C ASP A 230 -23.52 -20.48 9.56
N LEU A 231 -24.42 -20.18 8.64
CA LEU A 231 -25.73 -20.83 8.53
C LEU A 231 -25.68 -22.20 7.84
N LYS A 232 -24.56 -22.53 7.16
CA LYS A 232 -24.43 -23.74 6.34
C LYS A 232 -23.81 -24.89 7.12
N GLU A 233 -24.65 -25.79 7.58
CA GLU A 233 -24.24 -26.94 8.40
C GLU A 233 -23.18 -27.85 7.75
N ASP A 234 -23.26 -28.08 6.43
CA ASP A 234 -22.29 -28.89 5.71
C ASP A 234 -20.90 -28.25 5.67
N VAL A 235 -20.83 -26.92 5.61
CA VAL A 235 -19.59 -26.16 5.68
C VAL A 235 -19.00 -26.22 7.09
N ILE A 236 -19.81 -26.00 8.10
CA ILE A 236 -19.41 -26.07 9.52
C ILE A 236 -18.84 -27.44 9.86
N ARG A 237 -19.51 -28.53 9.44
CA ARG A 237 -19.03 -29.89 9.67
C ARG A 237 -17.65 -30.13 9.06
N LYS A 238 -17.42 -29.65 7.83
CA LYS A 238 -16.11 -29.73 7.16
C LYS A 238 -15.04 -28.94 7.89
N CYS A 239 -15.37 -27.71 8.34
CA CYS A 239 -14.44 -26.85 9.05
C CYS A 239 -14.02 -27.46 10.40
N ASN A 240 -14.96 -28.01 11.16
CA ASN A 240 -14.64 -28.69 12.42
C ASN A 240 -13.76 -29.93 12.18
N GLY A 241 -14.04 -30.74 11.15
CA GLY A 241 -13.18 -31.88 10.79
C GLY A 241 -11.76 -31.47 10.41
N LEU A 242 -11.58 -30.31 9.76
CA LEU A 242 -10.25 -29.76 9.48
C LEU A 242 -9.56 -29.24 10.74
N ALA A 243 -10.29 -28.53 11.61
CA ALA A 243 -9.74 -28.04 12.88
C ALA A 243 -9.24 -29.21 13.75
N GLU A 244 -10.03 -30.29 13.87
CA GLU A 244 -9.64 -31.52 14.57
C GLU A 244 -8.40 -32.16 13.95
N LYS A 245 -8.37 -32.29 12.60
CA LYS A 245 -7.23 -32.83 11.85
C LYS A 245 -5.92 -32.11 12.14
N TYR A 246 -5.97 -30.77 12.35
CA TYR A 246 -4.78 -29.96 12.64
C TYR A 246 -4.47 -29.83 14.13
N GLY A 247 -5.28 -30.39 15.01
CA GLY A 247 -5.14 -30.24 16.45
C GLY A 247 -5.42 -28.81 16.92
N TYR A 248 -6.31 -28.07 16.25
CA TYR A 248 -6.69 -26.71 16.61
C TYR A 248 -7.80 -26.74 17.66
N GLU A 249 -7.45 -27.16 18.87
CA GLU A 249 -8.39 -27.44 19.97
C GLU A 249 -9.26 -26.26 20.40
N LYS A 250 -8.78 -25.03 20.15
CA LYS A 250 -9.48 -23.78 20.49
C LYS A 250 -10.06 -23.07 19.26
N LEU A 251 -10.24 -23.80 18.15
CA LEU A 251 -10.92 -23.32 16.96
C LEU A 251 -12.19 -24.12 16.72
N HIS A 252 -13.33 -23.49 16.92
CA HIS A 252 -14.64 -24.13 16.81
C HIS A 252 -15.49 -23.44 15.75
N PHE A 253 -16.31 -24.24 15.07
CA PHE A 253 -17.27 -23.73 14.10
C PHE A 253 -18.68 -24.17 14.51
N LEU A 254 -19.60 -23.20 14.58
CA LEU A 254 -20.97 -23.41 15.00
C LEU A 254 -21.95 -22.99 13.91
N CYS A 255 -23.01 -23.78 13.73
CA CYS A 255 -24.12 -23.43 12.86
C CYS A 255 -25.08 -22.54 13.64
N GLY A 256 -25.33 -21.33 13.17
CA GLY A 256 -26.25 -20.40 13.84
C GLY A 256 -26.28 -19.01 13.24
N ASP A 257 -27.34 -18.29 13.58
CA ASP A 257 -27.49 -16.88 13.23
C ASP A 257 -26.75 -16.00 14.25
N ILE A 258 -26.09 -14.97 13.75
CA ILE A 258 -25.41 -13.97 14.56
C ILE A 258 -26.36 -13.25 15.53
N ALA A 259 -27.60 -12.99 15.10
CA ALA A 259 -28.60 -12.28 15.89
C ALA A 259 -29.00 -13.07 17.16
N GLU A 260 -28.94 -14.40 17.10
CA GLU A 260 -29.38 -15.31 18.16
C GLU A 260 -28.23 -15.88 18.99
N TYR A 261 -26.96 -15.54 18.63
CA TYR A 261 -25.82 -16.12 19.32
C TYR A 261 -25.57 -15.46 20.68
N GLU A 262 -25.61 -16.26 21.73
CA GLU A 262 -25.40 -15.87 23.14
C GLU A 262 -24.30 -16.69 23.84
N GLY A 263 -23.51 -17.46 23.08
CA GLY A 263 -22.56 -18.44 23.61
C GLY A 263 -21.34 -17.87 24.33
N VAL A 264 -21.15 -16.54 24.35
CA VAL A 264 -20.02 -15.87 25.01
C VAL A 264 -20.47 -14.62 25.75
N GLN A 265 -19.81 -14.35 26.89
CA GLN A 265 -20.10 -13.16 27.71
C GLN A 265 -19.14 -12.01 27.44
N LYS A 266 -17.96 -12.30 26.88
CA LYS A 266 -16.95 -11.31 26.58
C LYS A 266 -16.21 -11.72 25.32
N VAL A 267 -16.04 -10.76 24.42
CA VAL A 267 -15.33 -10.92 23.15
C VAL A 267 -14.25 -9.84 23.04
N ASP A 268 -13.07 -10.22 22.63
CA ASP A 268 -11.94 -9.29 22.43
C ASP A 268 -11.88 -8.76 21.01
N MET A 269 -12.39 -9.54 20.03
CA MET A 269 -12.42 -9.14 18.64
C MET A 269 -13.58 -9.80 17.90
N VAL A 270 -14.27 -9.04 17.08
CA VAL A 270 -15.27 -9.51 16.13
C VAL A 270 -14.76 -9.33 14.71
N VAL A 271 -14.88 -10.37 13.91
CA VAL A 271 -14.57 -10.37 12.47
C VAL A 271 -15.85 -10.63 11.69
N THR A 272 -16.13 -9.81 10.67
CA THR A 272 -17.30 -9.96 9.80
C THR A 272 -16.97 -9.46 8.40
N LEU A 273 -16.36 -10.32 7.58
CA LEU A 273 -15.93 -9.97 6.23
C LEU A 273 -16.91 -10.44 5.14
N HIS A 274 -17.77 -11.40 5.45
CA HIS A 274 -18.69 -12.01 4.50
C HIS A 274 -20.16 -11.94 4.93
N ALA A 275 -20.45 -11.22 6.02
CA ALA A 275 -21.81 -10.93 6.43
C ALA A 275 -22.39 -9.84 5.51
N CYS A 276 -23.55 -10.11 4.90
CA CYS A 276 -24.24 -9.16 4.02
C CYS A 276 -25.26 -8.34 4.80
N ASP A 277 -25.41 -7.06 4.42
CA ASP A 277 -26.46 -6.15 4.90
C ASP A 277 -26.70 -6.19 6.43
N LYS A 278 -27.87 -6.64 6.86
CA LYS A 278 -28.32 -6.68 8.26
C LYS A 278 -27.38 -7.48 9.19
N ALA A 279 -26.70 -8.51 8.68
CA ALA A 279 -25.81 -9.33 9.50
C ALA A 279 -24.59 -8.53 9.98
N THR A 280 -24.11 -7.55 9.19
CA THR A 280 -23.05 -6.63 9.63
C THR A 280 -23.53 -5.71 10.75
N ASP A 281 -24.77 -5.20 10.65
CA ASP A 281 -25.35 -4.34 11.69
C ASP A 281 -25.53 -5.11 13.00
N TYR A 282 -26.00 -6.37 12.94
CA TYR A 282 -26.07 -7.24 14.12
C TYR A 282 -24.69 -7.53 14.73
N ALA A 283 -23.68 -7.78 13.88
CA ALA A 283 -22.31 -8.00 14.36
C ALA A 283 -21.77 -6.79 15.12
N LEU A 284 -22.02 -5.58 14.60
CA LEU A 284 -21.60 -4.33 15.24
C LEU A 284 -22.36 -4.09 16.56
N ALA A 285 -23.68 -4.32 16.58
CA ALA A 285 -24.48 -4.20 17.79
C ALA A 285 -23.98 -5.15 18.89
N LYS A 286 -23.79 -6.42 18.56
CA LYS A 286 -23.25 -7.42 19.50
C LYS A 286 -21.82 -7.08 19.96
N ALA A 287 -20.96 -6.59 19.06
CA ALA A 287 -19.59 -6.17 19.42
C ALA A 287 -19.54 -5.01 20.42
N VAL A 288 -20.59 -4.19 20.48
CA VAL A 288 -20.73 -3.09 21.46
C VAL A 288 -21.27 -3.61 22.80
N GLU A 289 -22.08 -4.68 22.79
CA GLU A 289 -22.64 -5.30 23.97
C GLU A 289 -21.60 -6.12 24.77
N TRP A 290 -20.61 -6.73 24.10
CA TRP A 290 -19.54 -7.56 24.66
C TRP A 290 -18.31 -6.76 25.07
#